data_db51e0b6d46faaae3b33e839e4f55196
#
_entry.id   db51e0b6d46faaae3b33e839e4f55196
#
_cell.length_a   1.000
_cell.length_b   1.000
_cell.length_c   1.000
_cell.angle_alpha   90.00
_cell.angle_beta   90.00
_cell.angle_gamma   90.00
#
_symmetry.space_group_name_H-M   'P 1'
#
loop_
_entity.id
_entity.type
_entity.pdbx_description
1 polymer ?
#
loop_
_entity_poly.entity_id
_entity_poly.type
_entity_poly.pdbx_seq_one_letter_code
_entity_poly.pdbx_strand_id
1 'polypeptide(L)'
;MKLKGLIVREEPMAQILKGVKTWELRSRRTHIRGKIALITSGSGTVVGTAEVVECIGPLTVEQWNSNLRKMGLSKEDRIKSKREIGDVYAWVIKSAKRLRKPIPYRHKPGIINWHPVEI
;
A
#
# COMPACT_ATOMS: atom_id res chain seq x y z
N MET A 1 18.60 7.51 7.06
CA MET A 1 17.33 7.31 7.78
C MET A 1 16.82 5.90 7.55
N LYS A 2 16.53 5.19 8.62
CA LYS A 2 15.98 3.83 8.53
C LYS A 2 14.46 3.89 8.48
N LEU A 3 13.88 3.29 7.47
CA LEU A 3 12.43 3.22 7.29
C LEU A 3 11.99 1.79 7.04
N LYS A 4 10.72 1.52 7.34
CA LYS A 4 10.07 0.30 6.90
C LYS A 4 9.58 0.54 5.48
N GLY A 5 10.00 -0.31 4.55
CA GLY A 5 9.61 -0.22 3.16
C GLY A 5 8.44 -1.13 2.86
N LEU A 6 7.35 -0.55 2.37
CA LEU A 6 6.19 -1.29 1.92
C LEU A 6 6.40 -1.80 0.51
N ILE A 7 6.31 -3.11 0.34
CA ILE A 7 6.50 -3.75 -0.97
C ILE A 7 5.17 -3.80 -1.69
N VAL A 8 5.08 -3.14 -2.85
CA VAL A 8 3.86 -3.04 -3.64
C VAL A 8 4.18 -3.35 -5.10
N ARG A 9 3.29 -4.06 -5.78
CA ARG A 9 3.44 -4.36 -7.19
C ARG A 9 3.43 -3.08 -8.04
N GLU A 10 3.99 -3.18 -9.23
CA GLU A 10 4.24 -2.02 -10.09
C GLU A 10 2.98 -1.21 -10.40
N GLU A 11 1.89 -1.86 -10.80
CA GLU A 11 0.67 -1.16 -11.18
C GLU A 11 0.02 -0.40 -10.01
N PRO A 12 -0.26 -1.03 -8.86
CA PRO A 12 -0.75 -0.29 -7.70
C PRO A 12 0.22 0.80 -7.23
N MET A 13 1.53 0.55 -7.34
CA MET A 13 2.53 1.54 -6.94
C MET A 13 2.42 2.82 -7.78
N ALA A 14 2.20 2.67 -9.08
CA ALA A 14 2.01 3.84 -9.96
C ALA A 14 0.81 4.68 -9.51
N GLN A 15 -0.28 4.03 -9.10
CA GLN A 15 -1.47 4.72 -8.61
C GLN A 15 -1.21 5.42 -7.27
N ILE A 16 -0.45 4.78 -6.37
CA ILE A 16 -0.06 5.37 -5.08
C ILE A 16 0.78 6.63 -5.33
N LEU A 17 1.78 6.54 -6.19
CA LEU A 17 2.68 7.66 -6.46
C LEU A 17 1.99 8.82 -7.15
N LYS A 18 0.91 8.56 -7.87
CA LYS A 18 0.08 9.62 -8.46
C LYS A 18 -0.92 10.21 -7.47
N GLY A 19 -1.05 9.64 -6.29
CA GLY A 19 -2.00 10.09 -5.28
C GLY A 19 -3.44 9.65 -5.52
N VAL A 20 -3.67 8.78 -6.50
CA VAL A 20 -5.01 8.25 -6.81
C VAL A 20 -5.41 7.16 -5.82
N LYS A 21 -4.50 6.22 -5.56
CA LYS A 21 -4.73 5.14 -4.61
C LYS A 21 -4.17 5.55 -3.25
N THR A 22 -5.06 5.69 -2.27
CA THR A 22 -4.70 6.06 -0.90
C THR A 22 -4.99 4.95 0.11
N TRP A 23 -5.69 3.90 -0.30
CA TRP A 23 -5.97 2.73 0.51
C TRP A 23 -5.27 1.52 -0.11
N GLU A 24 -4.20 1.05 0.54
CA GLU A 24 -3.53 -0.18 0.14
C GLU A 24 -4.20 -1.35 0.85
N LEU A 25 -4.64 -2.32 0.07
CA LEU A 25 -5.44 -3.45 0.58
C LEU A 25 -4.54 -4.61 0.97
N ARG A 26 -4.68 -5.09 2.18
CA ARG A 26 -3.96 -6.25 2.70
C ARG A 26 -4.91 -7.12 3.52
N SER A 27 -4.55 -8.39 3.65
CA SER A 27 -5.36 -9.34 4.41
C SER A 27 -5.10 -9.26 5.91
N ARG A 28 -4.23 -8.38 6.36
CA ARG A 28 -3.83 -8.23 7.76
C ARG A 28 -3.89 -6.78 8.21
N ARG A 29 -4.14 -6.61 9.50
CA ARG A 29 -4.02 -5.31 10.15
C ARG A 29 -2.56 -4.90 10.24
N THR A 30 -2.28 -3.61 10.19
CA THR A 30 -0.96 -3.09 10.50
C THR A 30 -1.03 -2.09 11.65
N HIS A 31 -0.01 -2.11 12.50
CA HIS A 31 0.17 -1.11 13.56
C HIS A 31 1.21 -0.06 13.18
N ILE A 32 1.80 -0.20 12.01
CA ILE A 32 2.80 0.76 11.52
C ILE A 32 2.12 2.08 11.23
N ARG A 33 2.72 3.17 11.70
CA ARG A 33 2.24 4.55 11.49
C ARG A 33 3.43 5.44 11.20
N GLY A 34 3.18 6.52 10.46
CA GLY A 34 4.20 7.51 10.14
C GLY A 34 4.88 7.23 8.82
N LYS A 35 6.08 7.79 8.66
CA LYS A 35 6.80 7.74 7.39
C LYS A 35 7.30 6.34 7.07
N ILE A 36 7.07 5.94 5.83
CA ILE A 36 7.51 4.67 5.27
C ILE A 36 8.21 4.90 3.94
N ALA A 37 9.01 3.91 3.52
CA ALA A 37 9.53 3.86 2.16
C ALA A 37 8.57 3.05 1.29
N LEU A 38 8.59 3.30 0.00
CA LEU A 38 7.81 2.55 -0.99
C LEU A 38 8.75 1.78 -1.89
N ILE A 39 8.53 0.47 -1.98
CA ILE A 39 9.37 -0.44 -2.76
C ILE A 39 8.51 -1.09 -3.84
N THR A 40 8.92 -0.97 -5.09
CA THR A 40 8.26 -1.72 -6.17
C THR A 40 8.72 -3.16 -6.13
N SER A 41 7.77 -4.09 -5.99
CA SER A 41 8.05 -5.52 -5.92
C SER A 41 8.92 -5.96 -7.09
N GLY A 42 9.99 -6.70 -6.78
CA GLY A 42 10.89 -7.26 -7.80
C GLY A 42 11.89 -6.27 -8.39
N SER A 43 11.82 -4.99 -8.05
CA SER A 43 12.70 -3.98 -8.64
C SER A 43 14.05 -3.86 -7.91
N GLY A 44 14.12 -4.27 -6.65
CA GLY A 44 15.29 -4.05 -5.82
C GLY A 44 15.54 -2.58 -5.51
N THR A 45 14.51 -1.72 -5.63
CA THR A 45 14.68 -0.28 -5.40
C THR A 45 13.57 0.30 -4.55
N VAL A 46 13.93 1.33 -3.78
CA VAL A 46 13.00 2.23 -3.11
C VAL A 46 12.66 3.33 -4.11
N VAL A 47 11.39 3.50 -4.42
CA VAL A 47 10.94 4.45 -5.46
C VAL A 47 10.28 5.70 -4.89
N GLY A 48 9.93 5.70 -3.62
CA GLY A 48 9.24 6.82 -3.02
C GLY A 48 9.12 6.68 -1.51
N THR A 49 8.43 7.65 -0.92
CA THR A 49 8.06 7.67 0.49
C THR A 49 6.59 8.01 0.63
N ALA A 50 6.02 7.69 1.77
CA ALA A 50 4.64 8.03 2.10
C ALA A 50 4.47 8.00 3.61
N GLU A 51 3.24 8.23 4.10
CA GLU A 51 2.89 8.07 5.50
C GLU A 51 1.72 7.10 5.62
N VAL A 52 1.81 6.18 6.57
CA VAL A 52 0.67 5.37 6.99
C VAL A 52 -0.01 6.11 8.13
N VAL A 53 -1.27 6.45 7.96
CA VAL A 53 -2.00 7.25 8.95
C VAL A 53 -3.08 6.47 9.69
N GLU A 54 -3.55 5.38 9.12
CA GLU A 54 -4.64 4.61 9.71
C GLU A 54 -4.69 3.21 9.10
N CYS A 55 -5.31 2.29 9.82
CA CYS A 55 -5.66 0.97 9.30
C CYS A 55 -7.13 0.72 9.59
N ILE A 56 -7.93 0.52 8.55
CA ILE A 56 -9.37 0.31 8.65
C ILE A 56 -9.68 -1.13 8.26
N GLY A 57 -10.46 -1.79 9.07
CA GLY A 57 -10.90 -3.15 8.70
C GLY A 57 -11.16 -4.06 9.89
N PRO A 58 -11.67 -5.24 9.59
CA PRO A 58 -12.03 -5.74 8.25
C PRO A 58 -13.09 -4.87 7.58
N LEU A 59 -12.92 -4.59 6.30
CA LEU A 59 -13.85 -3.71 5.58
C LEU A 59 -15.23 -4.35 5.43
N THR A 60 -16.26 -3.55 5.68
CA THR A 60 -17.64 -3.93 5.41
C THR A 60 -17.94 -3.78 3.92
N VAL A 61 -19.06 -4.35 3.46
CA VAL A 61 -19.53 -4.16 2.08
C VAL A 61 -19.71 -2.68 1.79
N GLU A 62 -20.31 -1.95 2.73
CA GLU A 62 -20.54 -0.51 2.58
C GLU A 62 -19.22 0.26 2.46
N GLN A 63 -18.27 -0.01 3.34
CA GLN A 63 -16.96 0.64 3.29
C GLN A 63 -16.24 0.36 1.96
N TRP A 64 -16.30 -0.88 1.50
CA TRP A 64 -15.72 -1.24 0.21
C TRP A 64 -16.35 -0.45 -0.92
N ASN A 65 -17.68 -0.56 -1.06
CA ASN A 65 -18.37 0.05 -2.19
C ASN A 65 -18.35 1.58 -2.17
N SER A 66 -18.20 2.19 -1.00
CA SER A 66 -18.15 3.65 -0.88
C SER A 66 -16.77 4.24 -1.11
N ASN A 67 -15.73 3.40 -1.22
CA ASN A 67 -14.35 3.87 -1.29
C ASN A 67 -13.55 3.23 -2.44
N LEU A 68 -14.23 2.76 -3.47
CA LEU A 68 -13.57 2.09 -4.60
C LEU A 68 -12.44 2.91 -5.19
N ARG A 69 -12.65 4.20 -5.38
CA ARG A 69 -11.66 5.08 -5.97
C ARG A 69 -10.38 5.16 -5.13
N LYS A 70 -10.53 5.22 -3.82
CA LYS A 70 -9.38 5.25 -2.89
C LYS A 70 -8.54 3.99 -2.97
N MET A 71 -9.15 2.88 -3.38
CA MET A 71 -8.49 1.58 -3.53
C MET A 71 -7.93 1.37 -4.93
N GLY A 72 -8.09 2.35 -5.83
CA GLY A 72 -7.68 2.21 -7.22
C GLY A 72 -8.59 1.29 -8.02
N LEU A 73 -9.82 1.12 -7.57
CA LEU A 73 -10.82 0.24 -8.18
C LEU A 73 -11.91 1.05 -8.89
N SER A 74 -12.71 0.38 -9.70
CA SER A 74 -13.80 1.00 -10.45
C SER A 74 -15.16 0.46 -10.01
N LYS A 75 -16.24 0.98 -10.59
CA LYS A 75 -17.59 0.54 -10.26
C LYS A 75 -17.83 -0.95 -10.52
N GLU A 76 -17.06 -1.54 -11.44
CA GLU A 76 -17.13 -2.97 -11.72
C GLU A 76 -16.64 -3.83 -10.56
N ASP A 77 -15.90 -3.23 -9.63
CA ASP A 77 -15.35 -3.91 -8.47
C ASP A 77 -16.28 -3.87 -7.25
N ARG A 78 -17.50 -3.35 -7.41
CA ARG A 78 -18.49 -3.36 -6.33
C ARG A 78 -18.81 -4.79 -5.92
N ILE A 79 -19.06 -4.99 -4.64
CA ILE A 79 -19.40 -6.31 -4.10
C ILE A 79 -20.81 -6.30 -3.52
N LYS A 80 -21.39 -7.49 -3.42
CA LYS A 80 -22.72 -7.69 -2.83
C LYS A 80 -22.64 -8.32 -1.45
N SER A 81 -21.58 -9.06 -1.17
CA SER A 81 -21.41 -9.70 0.12
C SER A 81 -19.93 -9.73 0.52
N LYS A 82 -19.70 -9.79 1.81
CA LYS A 82 -18.35 -9.86 2.36
C LYS A 82 -17.61 -11.13 1.95
N ARG A 83 -18.34 -12.16 1.57
CA ARG A 83 -17.76 -13.41 1.07
C ARG A 83 -16.87 -13.19 -0.14
N GLU A 84 -17.18 -12.17 -0.95
CA GLU A 84 -16.42 -11.89 -2.17
C GLU A 84 -15.01 -11.37 -1.91
N ILE A 85 -14.77 -10.76 -0.74
CA ILE A 85 -13.47 -10.16 -0.42
C ILE A 85 -12.81 -10.77 0.82
N GLY A 86 -13.56 -11.45 1.69
CA GLY A 86 -13.04 -11.96 2.96
C GLY A 86 -12.66 -10.83 3.91
N ASP A 87 -11.68 -11.10 4.78
CA ASP A 87 -11.16 -10.08 5.68
C ASP A 87 -10.08 -9.27 4.98
N VAL A 88 -10.45 -8.04 4.62
CA VAL A 88 -9.55 -7.09 3.94
C VAL A 88 -9.41 -5.85 4.80
N TYR A 89 -8.18 -5.38 4.91
CA TYR A 89 -7.83 -4.18 5.65
C TYR A 89 -7.34 -3.11 4.68
N ALA A 90 -7.73 -1.87 4.91
CA ALA A 90 -7.21 -0.74 4.17
C ALA A 90 -6.13 -0.06 5.01
N TRP A 91 -4.89 -0.10 4.50
CA TRP A 91 -3.79 0.67 5.07
C TRP A 91 -3.83 2.03 4.43
N VAL A 92 -4.25 3.05 5.21
CA VAL A 92 -4.49 4.39 4.69
C VAL A 92 -3.17 5.14 4.57
N ILE A 93 -2.87 5.56 3.35
CA ILE A 93 -1.60 6.18 2.99
C ILE A 93 -1.85 7.60 2.52
N LYS A 94 -1.00 8.54 2.93
CA LYS A 94 -1.02 9.90 2.43
C LYS A 94 0.40 10.38 2.12
N SER A 95 0.48 11.54 1.47
CA SER A 95 1.75 12.23 1.20
C SER A 95 2.74 11.38 0.42
N ALA A 96 2.25 10.59 -0.52
CA ALA A 96 3.11 9.77 -1.37
C ALA A 96 3.95 10.68 -2.27
N LYS A 97 5.25 10.45 -2.28
CA LYS A 97 6.21 11.21 -3.08
C LYS A 97 7.18 10.27 -3.76
N ARG A 98 7.37 10.48 -5.06
CA ARG A 98 8.39 9.76 -5.80
C ARG A 98 9.77 10.31 -5.44
N LEU A 99 10.73 9.42 -5.22
CA LEU A 99 12.12 9.85 -5.08
C LEU A 99 12.66 10.31 -6.42
N ARG A 100 13.54 11.30 -6.38
CA ARG A 100 14.19 11.82 -7.58
C ARG A 100 14.95 10.73 -8.32
N LYS A 101 15.64 9.86 -7.57
CA LYS A 101 16.31 8.67 -8.10
C LYS A 101 15.92 7.50 -7.23
N PRO A 102 15.54 6.36 -7.84
CA PRO A 102 15.33 5.14 -7.07
C PRO A 102 16.61 4.76 -6.30
N ILE A 103 16.44 4.27 -5.08
CA ILE A 103 17.55 3.88 -4.23
C ILE A 103 17.63 2.35 -4.20
N PRO A 104 18.72 1.75 -4.68
CA PRO A 104 18.88 0.29 -4.59
C PRO A 104 18.96 -0.17 -3.15
N TYR A 105 18.42 -1.35 -2.88
CA TYR A 105 18.60 -2.02 -1.59
C TYR A 105 18.77 -3.52 -1.84
N ARG A 106 19.35 -4.22 -0.87
CA ARG A 106 19.48 -5.67 -0.97
C ARG A 106 18.28 -6.35 -0.34
N HIS A 107 17.44 -6.94 -1.18
CA HIS A 107 16.24 -7.64 -0.71
C HIS A 107 16.62 -8.96 -0.04
N LYS A 108 16.12 -9.17 1.18
CA LYS A 108 16.31 -10.44 1.90
C LYS A 108 15.25 -11.44 1.44
N PRO A 109 15.65 -12.67 1.05
CA PRO A 109 14.70 -13.68 0.61
C PRO A 109 13.62 -13.94 1.64
N GLY A 110 12.38 -14.16 1.18
CA GLY A 110 11.26 -14.50 2.03
C GLY A 110 10.48 -13.33 2.61
N ILE A 111 10.99 -12.10 2.50
CA ILE A 111 10.27 -10.92 2.97
C ILE A 111 9.34 -10.43 1.87
N ILE A 112 8.04 -10.32 2.17
CA ILE A 112 7.00 -10.01 1.16
C ILE A 112 6.16 -8.78 1.44
N ASN A 113 6.11 -8.26 2.67
CA ASN A 113 5.29 -7.09 3.01
C ASN A 113 6.12 -5.86 3.36
N TRP A 114 6.89 -5.96 4.42
CA TRP A 114 7.70 -4.88 4.95
C TRP A 114 9.17 -5.27 4.93
N HIS A 115 10.00 -4.45 4.33
CA HIS A 115 11.43 -4.65 4.31
C HIS A 115 12.13 -3.41 4.87
N PRO A 116 13.02 -3.58 5.86
CA PRO A 116 13.77 -2.43 6.37
C PRO A 116 14.70 -1.91 5.29
N VAL A 117 14.77 -0.60 5.14
CA VAL A 117 15.67 0.05 4.18
C VAL A 117 16.32 1.26 4.82
N GLU A 118 17.45 1.65 4.25
CA GLU A 118 18.17 2.86 4.60
C GLU A 118 18.12 3.82 3.42
N ILE A 119 17.66 5.04 3.66
CA ILE A 119 17.60 6.06 2.60
C ILE A 119 18.12 7.39 3.09
#